data_14608b4fd6fd0b6b9c79f7217e4da76c
#
_entry.id   14608b4fd6fd0b6b9c79f7217e4da76c
#
_cell.length_a   1.000
_cell.length_b   1.000
_cell.length_c   1.000
_cell.angle_alpha   90.00
_cell.angle_beta   90.00
_cell.angle_gamma   90.00
#
_symmetry.space_group_name_H-M   'P 1'
#
loop_
_entity.id
_entity.type
_entity.pdbx_description
1 polymer ?
#
loop_
_entity_poly.entity_id
_entity_poly.type
_entity_poly.pdbx_seq_one_letter_code
_entity_poly.pdbx_strand_id
1 'polypeptide(L)'
;MAKRGLSDGSIVLFGDGRDWHGRSLLKAFKARGIRPLVVPLGTCGFDTTTAKGLSIPGLGDRVPEGAFVRFVPGGSFEQVTMYLGVLHALRELGVTVWNDARAIERCVDKSTTTFFLQRSGLPTPRTWTGISREAAEDLTRSLIAEGNRLVQKPLFGAQGAGLRMIEGVDDLAPEDEMNGLYYLQEFIPPAQKQHQDWRVFVCAGRVVAAMIRHGANWITNIKQGAKAKAAIPSQDIIDMALRAAACVGADYAGVDIIQARDGRFLVLEVNSMPAWNGLQRVTKMRISEHVVAAFLDAALSPARAEGREGA
;
A
#
# COMPACT_ATOMS: atom_id res chain seq x y z
N MET A 1 19.26 13.69 -27.34
CA MET A 1 18.01 14.36 -26.95
C MET A 1 18.30 15.21 -25.72
N ALA A 2 18.10 16.53 -25.82
CA ALA A 2 18.35 17.45 -24.73
C ALA A 2 17.37 17.14 -23.57
N LYS A 3 17.89 16.90 -22.35
CA LYS A 3 17.08 16.83 -21.14
C LYS A 3 16.35 18.19 -21.01
N ARG A 4 15.02 18.23 -21.22
CA ARG A 4 14.21 19.38 -20.80
C ARG A 4 14.52 19.59 -19.31
N GLY A 5 15.11 20.72 -18.97
CA GLY A 5 15.33 21.10 -17.57
C GLY A 5 13.95 21.20 -16.91
N LEU A 6 13.65 20.29 -15.98
CA LEU A 6 12.41 20.34 -15.21
C LEU A 6 12.39 21.64 -14.39
N SER A 7 11.32 22.42 -14.51
CA SER A 7 11.11 23.60 -13.67
C SER A 7 10.84 23.16 -12.22
N ASP A 8 11.21 23.99 -11.25
CA ASP A 8 10.85 23.78 -9.85
C ASP A 8 9.33 23.60 -9.73
N GLY A 9 8.89 22.52 -9.08
CA GLY A 9 7.48 22.21 -8.90
C GLY A 9 6.81 21.40 -10.04
N SER A 10 7.56 20.95 -11.06
CA SER A 10 7.00 20.04 -12.07
C SER A 10 6.64 18.66 -11.51
N ILE A 11 7.19 18.28 -10.35
CA ILE A 11 6.83 17.08 -9.60
C ILE A 11 6.25 17.49 -8.25
N VAL A 12 5.13 16.88 -7.87
CA VAL A 12 4.52 17.01 -6.53
C VAL A 12 4.79 15.73 -5.73
N LEU A 13 5.23 15.91 -4.48
CA LEU A 13 5.33 14.84 -3.48
C LEU A 13 4.25 15.05 -2.43
N PHE A 14 3.19 14.25 -2.46
CA PHE A 14 2.17 14.26 -1.44
C PHE A 14 2.63 13.57 -0.16
N GLY A 15 2.81 14.35 0.90
CA GLY A 15 3.31 13.96 2.21
C GLY A 15 3.84 15.15 2.98
N ASP A 16 4.35 14.96 4.19
CA ASP A 16 4.95 16.04 4.99
C ASP A 16 6.47 16.23 4.74
N GLY A 17 7.09 15.28 4.05
CA GLY A 17 8.52 15.30 3.74
C GLY A 17 9.46 15.14 4.95
N ARG A 18 8.95 15.11 6.18
CA ARG A 18 9.71 15.14 7.43
C ARG A 18 10.05 13.78 8.00
N ASP A 19 9.24 12.75 7.68
CA ASP A 19 9.51 11.40 8.11
C ASP A 19 10.76 10.82 7.40
N TRP A 20 11.22 9.68 7.86
CA TRP A 20 12.40 9.03 7.29
C TRP A 20 12.25 8.76 5.79
N HIS A 21 11.06 8.30 5.36
CA HIS A 21 10.78 7.96 3.96
C HIS A 21 10.74 9.22 3.07
N GLY A 22 10.07 10.28 3.55
CA GLY A 22 10.02 11.58 2.85
C GLY A 22 11.42 12.15 2.64
N ARG A 23 12.24 12.20 3.70
CA ARG A 23 13.64 12.66 3.59
C ARG A 23 14.45 11.80 2.62
N SER A 24 14.24 10.48 2.62
CA SER A 24 14.94 9.56 1.73
C SER A 24 14.53 9.77 0.26
N LEU A 25 13.24 9.99 -0.01
CA LEU A 25 12.73 10.33 -1.34
C LEU A 25 13.27 11.67 -1.81
N LEU A 26 13.21 12.72 -0.98
CA LEU A 26 13.75 14.05 -1.31
C LEU A 26 15.24 14.01 -1.66
N LYS A 27 16.04 13.21 -0.91
CA LYS A 27 17.44 12.98 -1.24
C LYS A 27 17.60 12.31 -2.61
N ALA A 28 16.76 11.31 -2.94
CA ALA A 28 16.80 10.62 -4.23
C ALA A 28 16.38 11.53 -5.39
N PHE A 29 15.37 12.40 -5.22
CA PHE A 29 15.00 13.42 -6.19
C PHE A 29 16.12 14.42 -6.41
N LYS A 30 16.71 14.96 -5.31
CA LYS A 30 17.82 15.91 -5.37
C LYS A 30 19.03 15.34 -6.13
N ALA A 31 19.34 14.05 -5.93
CA ALA A 31 20.44 13.38 -6.65
C ALA A 31 20.21 13.32 -8.17
N ARG A 32 18.97 13.56 -8.65
CA ARG A 32 18.59 13.66 -10.06
C ARG A 32 18.38 15.10 -10.52
N GLY A 33 18.74 16.07 -9.70
CA GLY A 33 18.57 17.50 -10.00
C GLY A 33 17.13 18.01 -9.91
N ILE A 34 16.22 17.23 -9.26
CA ILE A 34 14.81 17.57 -9.14
C ILE A 34 14.49 18.00 -7.71
N ARG A 35 13.72 19.07 -7.59
CA ARG A 35 13.16 19.54 -6.32
C ARG A 35 11.63 19.46 -6.40
N PRO A 36 11.04 18.38 -5.88
CA PRO A 36 9.59 18.24 -5.87
C PRO A 36 8.97 19.28 -4.93
N LEU A 37 7.79 19.76 -5.30
CA LEU A 37 6.92 20.51 -4.41
C LEU A 37 6.34 19.53 -3.38
N VAL A 38 6.65 19.72 -2.11
CA VAL A 38 6.12 18.86 -1.02
C VAL A 38 4.84 19.47 -0.50
N VAL A 39 3.73 18.74 -0.62
CA VAL A 39 2.40 19.20 -0.23
C VAL A 39 1.70 18.14 0.61
N PRO A 40 1.22 18.47 1.83
CA PRO A 40 0.31 17.60 2.54
C PRO A 40 -1.02 17.50 1.78
N LEU A 41 -1.46 16.29 1.43
CA LEU A 41 -2.66 16.09 0.63
C LEU A 41 -3.91 16.67 1.31
N GLY A 42 -3.95 16.70 2.65
CA GLY A 42 -5.02 17.33 3.42
C GLY A 42 -5.14 18.85 3.28
N THR A 43 -4.19 19.52 2.59
CA THR A 43 -4.26 20.96 2.28
C THR A 43 -4.73 21.24 0.85
N CYS A 44 -5.00 20.18 0.08
CA CYS A 44 -5.49 20.27 -1.29
C CYS A 44 -7.02 20.18 -1.33
N GLY A 45 -7.62 20.62 -2.43
CA GLY A 45 -9.07 20.56 -2.63
C GLY A 45 -9.47 20.90 -4.04
N PHE A 46 -10.77 21.02 -4.24
CA PHE A 46 -11.38 21.46 -5.48
C PHE A 46 -11.70 22.96 -5.40
N ASP A 47 -11.42 23.68 -6.49
CA ASP A 47 -11.73 25.10 -6.63
C ASP A 47 -12.01 25.42 -8.10
N THR A 48 -13.29 25.50 -8.44
CA THR A 48 -13.75 25.75 -9.81
C THR A 48 -13.49 27.19 -10.29
N THR A 49 -12.97 28.06 -9.43
CA THR A 49 -12.51 29.40 -9.84
C THR A 49 -11.09 29.37 -10.44
N THR A 50 -10.35 28.28 -10.23
CA THR A 50 -9.06 28.03 -10.88
C THR A 50 -9.24 27.39 -12.26
N ALA A 51 -8.33 27.61 -13.18
CA ALA A 51 -8.40 27.07 -14.53
C ALA A 51 -8.41 25.54 -14.60
N LYS A 52 -7.91 24.86 -13.56
CA LYS A 52 -7.83 23.38 -13.48
C LYS A 52 -8.83 22.76 -12.51
N GLY A 53 -9.64 23.55 -11.85
CA GLY A 53 -10.62 23.05 -10.88
C GLY A 53 -10.02 22.51 -9.58
N LEU A 54 -8.70 22.66 -9.38
CA LEU A 54 -7.95 22.16 -8.23
C LEU A 54 -7.21 23.27 -7.51
N SER A 55 -7.19 23.18 -6.17
CA SER A 55 -6.36 24.00 -5.29
C SER A 55 -5.27 23.14 -4.68
N ILE A 56 -4.02 23.32 -5.14
CA ILE A 56 -2.82 22.64 -4.61
C ILE A 56 -1.83 23.73 -4.19
N PRO A 57 -1.55 23.88 -2.88
CA PRO A 57 -0.66 24.93 -2.37
C PRO A 57 0.70 24.96 -3.08
N GLY A 58 1.10 26.14 -3.55
CA GLY A 58 2.38 26.35 -4.24
C GLY A 58 2.40 25.97 -5.73
N LEU A 59 1.33 25.36 -6.26
CA LEU A 59 1.26 24.98 -7.67
C LEU A 59 0.60 26.08 -8.55
N GLY A 60 -0.38 26.81 -8.01
CA GLY A 60 -1.21 27.75 -8.79
C GLY A 60 -1.97 27.00 -9.89
N ASP A 61 -2.13 27.61 -11.05
CA ASP A 61 -2.84 27.00 -12.20
C ASP A 61 -1.98 26.00 -13.01
N ARG A 62 -0.78 25.69 -12.56
CA ARG A 62 0.08 24.71 -13.23
C ARG A 62 -0.41 23.29 -13.02
N VAL A 63 -0.25 22.44 -14.04
CA VAL A 63 -0.43 20.99 -13.92
C VAL A 63 0.95 20.36 -13.76
N PRO A 64 1.20 19.56 -12.72
CA PRO A 64 2.49 18.89 -12.56
C PRO A 64 2.65 17.78 -13.62
N GLU A 65 3.88 17.44 -13.96
CA GLU A 65 4.19 16.33 -14.85
C GLU A 65 3.97 14.98 -14.15
N GLY A 66 4.17 14.96 -12.83
CA GLY A 66 3.95 13.78 -12.00
C GLY A 66 3.64 14.10 -10.54
N ALA A 67 2.90 13.23 -9.91
CA ALA A 67 2.54 13.29 -8.50
C ALA A 67 2.91 11.97 -7.81
N PHE A 68 3.79 12.03 -6.84
CA PHE A 68 4.16 10.89 -6.01
C PHE A 68 3.42 10.91 -4.68
N VAL A 69 2.59 9.91 -4.41
CA VAL A 69 1.78 9.81 -3.20
C VAL A 69 2.52 8.98 -2.15
N ARG A 70 3.08 9.64 -1.15
CA ARG A 70 3.73 8.95 -0.04
C ARG A 70 2.77 8.71 1.13
N PHE A 71 1.78 9.56 1.28
CA PHE A 71 0.86 9.50 2.42
C PHE A 71 -0.48 10.13 2.08
N VAL A 72 -1.55 9.41 2.41
CA VAL A 72 -2.93 9.92 2.44
C VAL A 72 -3.33 10.01 3.92
N PRO A 73 -3.70 11.20 4.42
CA PRO A 73 -4.09 11.34 5.81
C PRO A 73 -5.38 10.55 6.10
N GLY A 74 -5.52 10.07 7.33
CA GLY A 74 -6.79 9.62 7.84
C GLY A 74 -7.73 10.79 8.06
N GLY A 75 -9.02 10.49 8.25
CA GLY A 75 -10.04 11.51 8.49
C GLY A 75 -11.44 10.91 8.45
N SER A 76 -12.46 11.77 8.39
CA SER A 76 -13.83 11.35 8.12
C SER A 76 -13.94 10.75 6.71
N PHE A 77 -15.06 10.09 6.42
CA PHE A 77 -15.33 9.56 5.08
C PHE A 77 -15.26 10.65 4.01
N GLU A 78 -15.82 11.83 4.30
CA GLU A 78 -15.82 12.99 3.40
C GLU A 78 -14.39 13.49 3.12
N GLN A 79 -13.56 13.57 4.17
CA GLN A 79 -12.17 14.01 4.03
C GLN A 79 -11.37 13.04 3.17
N VAL A 80 -11.43 11.74 3.47
CA VAL A 80 -10.70 10.72 2.70
C VAL A 80 -11.18 10.66 1.25
N THR A 81 -12.50 10.74 1.03
CA THR A 81 -13.07 10.79 -0.32
C THR A 81 -12.59 12.02 -1.09
N MET A 82 -12.52 13.20 -0.45
CA MET A 82 -11.99 14.41 -1.07
C MET A 82 -10.50 14.25 -1.43
N TYR A 83 -9.68 13.68 -0.54
CA TYR A 83 -8.25 13.45 -0.81
C TYR A 83 -8.04 12.53 -2.03
N LEU A 84 -8.77 11.44 -2.10
CA LEU A 84 -8.71 10.53 -3.23
C LEU A 84 -9.26 11.17 -4.50
N GLY A 85 -10.31 11.99 -4.37
CA GLY A 85 -10.87 12.79 -5.47
C GLY A 85 -9.84 13.71 -6.12
N VAL A 86 -8.98 14.38 -5.32
CA VAL A 86 -7.88 15.21 -5.85
C VAL A 86 -6.89 14.37 -6.68
N LEU A 87 -6.57 13.15 -6.23
CA LEU A 87 -5.69 12.25 -6.98
C LEU A 87 -6.34 11.74 -8.27
N HIS A 88 -7.64 11.43 -8.24
CA HIS A 88 -8.42 11.10 -9.44
C HIS A 88 -8.41 12.26 -10.43
N ALA A 89 -8.70 13.49 -9.98
CA ALA A 89 -8.70 14.67 -10.83
C ALA A 89 -7.33 14.95 -11.48
N LEU A 90 -6.24 14.78 -10.73
CA LEU A 90 -4.89 14.88 -11.31
C LEU A 90 -4.69 13.87 -12.44
N ARG A 91 -5.17 12.64 -12.27
CA ARG A 91 -5.10 11.62 -13.32
C ARG A 91 -5.90 11.99 -14.56
N GLU A 92 -7.13 12.52 -14.38
CA GLU A 92 -7.97 13.02 -15.50
C GLU A 92 -7.31 14.19 -16.23
N LEU A 93 -6.51 15.01 -15.53
CA LEU A 93 -5.68 16.06 -16.11
C LEU A 93 -4.39 15.49 -16.79
N GLY A 94 -4.26 14.17 -16.94
CA GLY A 94 -3.14 13.51 -17.60
C GLY A 94 -1.87 13.41 -16.74
N VAL A 95 -1.92 13.73 -15.44
CA VAL A 95 -0.77 13.62 -14.53
C VAL A 95 -0.47 12.17 -14.22
N THR A 96 0.80 11.79 -14.24
CA THR A 96 1.23 10.47 -13.73
C THR A 96 1.17 10.49 -12.21
N VAL A 97 0.24 9.74 -11.61
CA VAL A 97 0.08 9.65 -10.15
C VAL A 97 0.53 8.27 -9.67
N TRP A 98 1.50 8.18 -8.78
CA TRP A 98 2.03 6.96 -8.19
C TRP A 98 1.90 6.94 -6.65
N ASN A 99 1.22 5.98 -6.03
CA ASN A 99 0.18 5.16 -6.64
C ASN A 99 -1.04 6.02 -6.91
N ASP A 100 -1.82 5.65 -7.91
CA ASP A 100 -3.05 6.37 -8.18
C ASP A 100 -4.12 6.08 -7.10
N ALA A 101 -5.17 6.90 -7.07
CA ALA A 101 -6.23 6.78 -6.08
C ALA A 101 -6.88 5.39 -6.09
N ARG A 102 -7.13 4.83 -7.27
CA ARG A 102 -7.76 3.51 -7.43
C ARG A 102 -6.92 2.38 -6.83
N ALA A 103 -5.60 2.43 -7.00
CA ALA A 103 -4.71 1.46 -6.37
C ALA A 103 -4.65 1.63 -4.85
N ILE A 104 -4.69 2.88 -4.37
CA ILE A 104 -4.72 3.20 -2.94
C ILE A 104 -6.01 2.68 -2.30
N GLU A 105 -7.17 2.96 -2.88
CA GLU A 105 -8.49 2.48 -2.45
C GLU A 105 -8.52 0.97 -2.31
N ARG A 106 -8.05 0.24 -3.34
CA ARG A 106 -7.98 -1.22 -3.33
C ARG A 106 -7.07 -1.79 -2.25
N CYS A 107 -5.99 -1.10 -1.90
CA CYS A 107 -5.03 -1.57 -0.90
C CYS A 107 -5.39 -1.17 0.53
N VAL A 108 -6.07 -0.04 0.73
CA VAL A 108 -6.48 0.42 2.07
C VAL A 108 -7.61 -0.43 2.61
N ASP A 109 -8.57 -0.80 1.75
CA ASP A 109 -9.64 -1.74 2.07
C ASP A 109 -9.14 -3.19 1.93
N LYS A 110 -8.90 -3.85 3.08
CA LYS A 110 -8.42 -5.24 3.12
C LYS A 110 -9.39 -6.23 2.46
N SER A 111 -10.71 -5.97 2.51
CA SER A 111 -11.71 -6.83 1.90
C SER A 111 -11.61 -6.78 0.38
N THR A 112 -11.51 -5.58 -0.17
CA THR A 112 -11.31 -5.32 -1.59
C THR A 112 -9.97 -5.90 -2.08
N THR A 113 -8.88 -5.71 -1.32
CA THR A 113 -7.58 -6.36 -1.62
C THR A 113 -7.73 -7.87 -1.72
N THR A 114 -8.33 -8.51 -0.72
CA THR A 114 -8.51 -9.98 -0.69
C THR A 114 -9.36 -10.48 -1.86
N PHE A 115 -10.42 -9.75 -2.22
CA PHE A 115 -11.24 -10.05 -3.39
C PHE A 115 -10.43 -10.03 -4.69
N PHE A 116 -9.60 -8.99 -4.91
CA PHE A 116 -8.77 -8.91 -6.12
C PHE A 116 -7.70 -9.99 -6.17
N LEU A 117 -7.08 -10.34 -5.03
CA LEU A 117 -6.13 -11.45 -4.92
C LEU A 117 -6.81 -12.77 -5.34
N GLN A 118 -7.96 -13.10 -4.74
CA GLN A 118 -8.71 -14.32 -5.05
C GLN A 118 -9.15 -14.36 -6.51
N ARG A 119 -9.72 -13.27 -7.04
CA ARG A 119 -10.16 -13.18 -8.44
C ARG A 119 -9.02 -13.35 -9.43
N SER A 120 -7.80 -12.98 -9.04
CA SER A 120 -6.59 -13.17 -9.85
C SER A 120 -5.96 -14.55 -9.70
N GLY A 121 -6.61 -15.49 -8.99
CA GLY A 121 -6.12 -16.83 -8.73
C GLY A 121 -4.87 -16.86 -7.84
N LEU A 122 -4.70 -15.85 -6.97
CA LEU A 122 -3.62 -15.83 -5.98
C LEU A 122 -4.09 -16.46 -4.68
N PRO A 123 -3.35 -17.42 -4.13
CA PRO A 123 -3.65 -17.98 -2.83
C PRO A 123 -3.65 -16.89 -1.75
N THR A 124 -4.74 -16.81 -0.99
CA THR A 124 -4.91 -15.93 0.17
C THR A 124 -5.69 -16.69 1.24
N PRO A 125 -5.53 -16.43 2.55
CA PRO A 125 -6.32 -17.09 3.56
C PRO A 125 -7.82 -16.84 3.37
N ARG A 126 -8.66 -17.83 3.71
CA ARG A 126 -10.12 -17.65 3.68
C ARG A 126 -10.50 -16.42 4.49
N THR A 127 -11.35 -15.59 3.93
CA THR A 127 -11.68 -14.28 4.51
C THR A 127 -13.17 -14.01 4.37
N TRP A 128 -13.77 -13.46 5.41
CA TRP A 128 -15.16 -13.01 5.45
C TRP A 128 -15.22 -11.57 5.92
N THR A 129 -16.13 -10.82 5.34
CA THR A 129 -16.37 -9.44 5.73
C THR A 129 -17.86 -9.18 5.74
N GLY A 130 -18.38 -8.59 6.81
CA GLY A 130 -19.79 -8.25 6.96
C GLY A 130 -20.04 -7.29 8.11
N ILE A 131 -21.28 -6.82 8.21
CA ILE A 131 -21.71 -5.84 9.22
C ILE A 131 -22.60 -6.48 10.30
N SER A 132 -23.01 -7.74 10.16
CA SER A 132 -23.85 -8.43 11.12
C SER A 132 -23.00 -9.13 12.19
N ARG A 133 -23.18 -8.76 13.44
CA ARG A 133 -22.60 -9.44 14.60
C ARG A 133 -23.03 -10.90 14.66
N GLU A 134 -24.31 -11.18 14.50
CA GLU A 134 -24.89 -12.52 14.53
C GLU A 134 -24.25 -13.42 13.46
N ALA A 135 -24.14 -12.93 12.22
CA ALA A 135 -23.49 -13.68 11.14
C ALA A 135 -21.98 -13.93 11.43
N ALA A 136 -21.28 -12.97 12.04
CA ALA A 136 -19.89 -13.15 12.45
C ALA A 136 -19.74 -14.19 13.56
N GLU A 137 -20.67 -14.25 14.50
CA GLU A 137 -20.71 -15.26 15.57
C GLU A 137 -20.99 -16.66 15.02
N ASP A 138 -21.98 -16.80 14.14
CA ASP A 138 -22.32 -18.08 13.52
C ASP A 138 -21.17 -18.63 12.67
N LEU A 139 -20.53 -17.77 11.88
CA LEU A 139 -19.34 -18.12 11.14
C LEU A 139 -18.21 -18.57 12.07
N THR A 140 -17.98 -17.82 13.15
CA THR A 140 -16.94 -18.13 14.14
C THR A 140 -17.20 -19.50 14.78
N ARG A 141 -18.42 -19.78 15.23
CA ARG A 141 -18.79 -21.10 15.79
C ARG A 141 -18.53 -22.24 14.80
N SER A 142 -18.94 -22.05 13.54
CA SER A 142 -18.76 -23.07 12.50
C SER A 142 -17.27 -23.35 12.24
N LEU A 143 -16.45 -22.33 12.05
CA LEU A 143 -15.05 -22.50 11.69
C LEU A 143 -14.20 -23.02 12.85
N ILE A 144 -14.52 -22.63 14.09
CA ILE A 144 -13.85 -23.17 15.29
C ILE A 144 -14.21 -24.64 15.50
N ALA A 145 -15.46 -25.02 15.25
CA ALA A 145 -15.87 -26.42 15.29
C ALA A 145 -15.12 -27.30 14.26
N GLU A 146 -14.70 -26.72 13.14
CA GLU A 146 -13.81 -27.36 12.14
C GLU A 146 -12.32 -27.38 12.57
N GLY A 147 -11.97 -26.86 13.74
CA GLY A 147 -10.59 -26.78 14.24
C GLY A 147 -9.77 -25.59 13.71
N ASN A 148 -10.42 -24.62 13.07
CA ASN A 148 -9.76 -23.41 12.59
C ASN A 148 -9.68 -22.36 13.71
N ARG A 149 -8.73 -21.43 13.57
CA ARG A 149 -8.67 -20.17 14.32
C ARG A 149 -8.81 -19.01 13.35
N LEU A 150 -9.30 -17.88 13.83
CA LEU A 150 -9.47 -16.69 13.01
C LEU A 150 -8.63 -15.53 13.55
N VAL A 151 -8.37 -14.58 12.67
CA VAL A 151 -7.82 -13.26 13.02
C VAL A 151 -8.86 -12.22 12.65
N GLN A 152 -9.36 -11.49 13.63
CA GLN A 152 -10.13 -10.28 13.38
C GLN A 152 -9.18 -9.11 13.15
N LYS A 153 -9.46 -8.33 12.10
CA LYS A 153 -8.65 -7.17 11.70
C LYS A 153 -9.55 -5.96 11.53
N PRO A 154 -9.10 -4.76 11.92
CA PRO A 154 -9.78 -3.55 11.48
C PRO A 154 -9.68 -3.44 9.95
N LEU A 155 -10.77 -3.03 9.29
CA LEU A 155 -10.79 -2.87 7.82
C LEU A 155 -9.68 -1.90 7.40
N PHE A 156 -9.64 -0.74 8.03
CA PHE A 156 -8.59 0.26 7.87
C PHE A 156 -7.63 0.18 9.06
N GLY A 157 -6.39 -0.15 8.80
CA GLY A 157 -5.38 -0.28 9.85
C GLY A 157 -4.03 -0.63 9.26
N ALA A 158 -2.97 -0.31 9.99
CA ALA A 158 -1.61 -0.53 9.56
C ALA A 158 -0.74 -1.06 10.70
N GLN A 159 0.36 -1.71 10.34
CA GLN A 159 1.46 -2.06 11.26
C GLN A 159 1.06 -3.03 12.39
N GLY A 160 0.02 -3.85 12.15
CA GLY A 160 -0.43 -4.86 13.11
C GLY A 160 -1.23 -4.31 14.31
N ALA A 161 -1.67 -3.04 14.25
CA ALA A 161 -2.54 -2.48 15.28
C ALA A 161 -3.96 -3.05 15.16
N GLY A 162 -4.60 -3.36 16.30
CA GLY A 162 -5.97 -3.84 16.36
C GLY A 162 -6.20 -5.27 15.87
N LEU A 163 -5.14 -6.06 15.64
CA LEU A 163 -5.28 -7.47 15.32
C LEU A 163 -5.66 -8.27 16.57
N ARG A 164 -6.66 -9.14 16.45
CA ARG A 164 -7.17 -9.97 17.53
C ARG A 164 -7.25 -11.43 17.07
N MET A 165 -6.72 -12.36 17.88
CA MET A 165 -6.91 -13.79 17.67
C MET A 165 -8.30 -14.17 18.17
N ILE A 166 -9.02 -14.97 17.39
CA ILE A 166 -10.37 -15.44 17.70
C ILE A 166 -10.32 -16.96 17.83
N GLU A 167 -10.52 -17.43 19.03
CA GLU A 167 -10.60 -18.86 19.40
C GLU A 167 -12.00 -19.23 19.91
N GLY A 168 -12.88 -18.23 20.09
CA GLY A 168 -14.28 -18.34 20.48
C GLY A 168 -15.06 -17.10 20.13
N VAL A 169 -16.38 -17.14 20.24
CA VAL A 169 -17.28 -16.01 19.95
C VAL A 169 -17.01 -14.82 20.87
N ASP A 170 -16.61 -15.11 22.12
CA ASP A 170 -16.34 -14.11 23.13
C ASP A 170 -15.08 -13.28 22.83
N ASP A 171 -14.22 -13.77 21.91
CA ASP A 171 -13.03 -13.05 21.47
C ASP A 171 -13.35 -11.99 20.40
N LEU A 172 -14.54 -12.02 19.80
CA LEU A 172 -14.94 -11.03 18.81
C LEU A 172 -15.00 -9.63 19.46
N ALA A 173 -14.34 -8.67 18.82
CA ALA A 173 -14.36 -7.30 19.29
C ALA A 173 -15.79 -6.76 19.37
N PRO A 174 -16.08 -5.87 20.34
CA PRO A 174 -17.30 -5.10 20.35
C PRO A 174 -17.53 -4.34 19.04
N GLU A 175 -18.79 -4.07 18.73
CA GLU A 175 -19.18 -3.45 17.45
C GLU A 175 -18.56 -2.07 17.26
N ASP A 176 -18.51 -1.27 18.32
CA ASP A 176 -17.94 0.08 18.34
C ASP A 176 -16.42 0.10 18.11
N GLU A 177 -15.68 -0.90 18.59
CA GLU A 177 -14.24 -0.99 18.34
C GLU A 177 -13.87 -1.26 16.86
N MET A 178 -14.80 -1.85 16.10
CA MET A 178 -14.59 -2.21 14.69
C MET A 178 -15.44 -1.38 13.72
N ASN A 179 -16.02 -0.27 14.19
CA ASN A 179 -16.92 0.57 13.40
C ASN A 179 -18.05 -0.22 12.73
N GLY A 180 -18.62 -1.21 13.43
CA GLY A 180 -19.71 -2.06 12.94
C GLY A 180 -19.34 -3.01 11.82
N LEU A 181 -18.04 -3.24 11.55
CA LEU A 181 -17.61 -4.11 10.46
C LEU A 181 -16.68 -5.23 10.96
N TYR A 182 -17.03 -6.47 10.65
CA TYR A 182 -16.26 -7.66 10.98
C TYR A 182 -15.47 -8.11 9.76
N TYR A 183 -14.14 -7.97 9.79
CA TYR A 183 -13.21 -8.60 8.87
C TYR A 183 -12.54 -9.77 9.59
N LEU A 184 -12.93 -10.99 9.23
CA LEU A 184 -12.44 -12.24 9.80
C LEU A 184 -11.63 -12.99 8.76
N GLN A 185 -10.41 -13.34 9.09
CA GLN A 185 -9.52 -14.09 8.21
C GLN A 185 -9.02 -15.35 8.93
N GLU A 186 -8.98 -16.47 8.22
CA GLU A 186 -8.40 -17.70 8.74
C GLU A 186 -6.96 -17.48 9.19
N PHE A 187 -6.66 -17.91 10.41
CA PHE A 187 -5.28 -17.92 10.90
C PHE A 187 -4.54 -19.09 10.27
N ILE A 188 -3.46 -18.79 9.56
CA ILE A 188 -2.62 -19.81 8.95
C ILE A 188 -1.50 -20.15 9.92
N PRO A 189 -1.47 -21.38 10.46
CA PRO A 189 -0.38 -21.83 11.33
C PRO A 189 0.96 -21.78 10.56
N PRO A 190 2.02 -21.27 11.19
CA PRO A 190 3.32 -21.15 10.52
C PRO A 190 3.89 -22.52 10.13
N ALA A 191 4.58 -22.57 8.99
CA ALA A 191 5.28 -23.77 8.52
C ALA A 191 6.39 -24.23 9.49
N GLN A 192 6.98 -23.28 10.21
CA GLN A 192 8.06 -23.52 11.19
C GLN A 192 7.57 -23.18 12.60
N LYS A 193 8.33 -23.57 13.64
CA LYS A 193 8.04 -23.19 15.03
C LYS A 193 8.04 -21.67 15.25
N GLN A 194 8.77 -20.92 14.44
CA GLN A 194 8.90 -19.48 14.53
C GLN A 194 7.90 -18.80 13.60
N HIS A 195 7.20 -17.78 14.12
CA HIS A 195 6.35 -16.94 13.31
C HIS A 195 7.17 -16.06 12.38
N GLN A 196 6.91 -16.15 11.09
CA GLN A 196 7.59 -15.36 10.08
C GLN A 196 6.72 -15.10 8.87
N ASP A 197 7.01 -14.02 8.18
CA ASP A 197 6.45 -13.71 6.86
C ASP A 197 7.50 -13.04 5.97
N TRP A 198 7.21 -13.02 4.68
CA TRP A 198 7.95 -12.27 3.69
C TRP A 198 7.36 -10.88 3.51
N ARG A 199 8.21 -9.87 3.50
CA ARG A 199 7.90 -8.54 2.95
C ARG A 199 8.68 -8.39 1.65
N VAL A 200 7.96 -8.38 0.53
CA VAL A 200 8.53 -8.21 -0.82
C VAL A 200 8.17 -6.81 -1.31
N PHE A 201 9.17 -6.03 -1.68
CA PHE A 201 8.97 -4.68 -2.23
C PHE A 201 9.01 -4.74 -3.75
N VAL A 202 7.87 -4.41 -4.36
CA VAL A 202 7.67 -4.34 -5.81
C VAL A 202 7.67 -2.88 -6.23
N CYS A 203 8.28 -2.55 -7.37
CA CYS A 203 8.22 -1.24 -8.00
C CYS A 203 8.36 -1.38 -9.51
N ALA A 204 7.48 -0.74 -10.27
CA ALA A 204 7.44 -0.77 -11.73
C ALA A 204 7.52 -2.20 -12.31
N GLY A 205 6.73 -3.12 -11.75
CA GLY A 205 6.68 -4.51 -12.20
C GLY A 205 7.93 -5.34 -11.92
N ARG A 206 8.78 -4.92 -10.95
CA ARG A 206 10.00 -5.64 -10.56
C ARG A 206 10.11 -5.77 -9.05
N VAL A 207 10.62 -6.88 -8.56
CA VAL A 207 11.01 -7.01 -7.14
C VAL A 207 12.32 -6.26 -6.93
N VAL A 208 12.28 -5.24 -6.07
CA VAL A 208 13.42 -4.38 -5.75
C VAL A 208 14.21 -4.94 -4.57
N ALA A 209 13.51 -5.40 -3.54
CA ALA A 209 14.11 -5.98 -2.35
C ALA A 209 13.10 -6.89 -1.63
N ALA A 210 13.62 -7.81 -0.82
CA ALA A 210 12.80 -8.66 0.03
C ALA A 210 13.49 -8.90 1.39
N MET A 211 12.67 -9.17 2.40
CA MET A 211 13.12 -9.59 3.73
C MET A 211 12.15 -10.60 4.32
N ILE A 212 12.64 -11.38 5.25
CA ILE A 212 11.82 -12.15 6.18
C ILE A 212 11.72 -11.35 7.48
N ARG A 213 10.49 -11.24 8.02
CA ARG A 213 10.23 -10.67 9.33
C ARG A 213 9.99 -11.81 10.31
N HIS A 214 10.76 -11.85 11.38
CA HIS A 214 10.63 -12.85 12.45
C HIS A 214 9.95 -12.20 13.65
N GLY A 215 8.73 -12.64 13.97
CA GLY A 215 7.98 -12.20 15.14
C GLY A 215 8.30 -13.01 16.39
N ALA A 216 8.22 -12.38 17.56
CA ALA A 216 8.23 -13.09 18.84
C ALA A 216 6.90 -13.84 19.09
N ASN A 217 5.84 -13.40 18.42
CA ASN A 217 4.51 -13.99 18.40
C ASN A 217 3.99 -14.02 16.95
N TRP A 218 2.72 -14.32 16.76
CA TRP A 218 2.10 -14.41 15.44
C TRP A 218 2.01 -13.09 14.66
N ILE A 219 2.25 -11.93 15.32
CA ILE A 219 2.32 -10.63 14.66
C ILE A 219 3.76 -10.35 14.24
N THR A 220 4.00 -10.27 12.94
CA THR A 220 5.33 -10.15 12.34
C THR A 220 5.69 -8.74 11.89
N ASN A 221 4.92 -7.74 12.30
CA ASN A 221 5.17 -6.34 11.96
C ASN A 221 6.39 -5.78 12.70
N ILE A 222 7.29 -5.08 11.98
CA ILE A 222 8.52 -4.49 12.56
C ILE A 222 8.20 -3.52 13.72
N LYS A 223 7.11 -2.75 13.60
CA LYS A 223 6.68 -1.82 14.67
C LYS A 223 6.24 -2.56 15.94
N GLN A 224 5.83 -3.82 15.82
CA GLN A 224 5.46 -4.71 16.93
C GLN A 224 6.66 -5.53 17.46
N GLY A 225 7.88 -5.16 17.08
CA GLY A 225 9.11 -5.76 17.59
C GLY A 225 9.68 -6.92 16.76
N ALA A 226 9.10 -7.22 15.60
CA ALA A 226 9.68 -8.24 14.73
C ALA A 226 11.06 -7.84 14.19
N LYS A 227 11.92 -8.84 13.97
CA LYS A 227 13.28 -8.66 13.46
C LYS A 227 13.32 -8.90 11.95
N ALA A 228 13.86 -7.93 11.22
CA ALA A 228 14.10 -8.05 9.78
C ALA A 228 15.38 -8.87 9.52
N LYS A 229 15.32 -9.78 8.55
CA LYS A 229 16.46 -10.52 8.02
C LYS A 229 16.46 -10.43 6.50
N ALA A 230 17.62 -10.11 5.91
CA ALA A 230 17.78 -10.16 4.45
C ALA A 230 17.45 -11.56 3.93
N ALA A 231 16.70 -11.63 2.85
CA ALA A 231 16.38 -12.90 2.22
C ALA A 231 16.25 -12.74 0.70
N ILE A 232 16.62 -13.78 -0.03
CA ILE A 232 16.46 -13.87 -1.47
C ILE A 232 15.17 -14.68 -1.71
N PRO A 233 14.12 -14.07 -2.30
CA PRO A 233 12.88 -14.78 -2.56
C PRO A 233 13.06 -15.81 -3.68
N SER A 234 12.35 -16.94 -3.57
CA SER A 234 12.23 -17.91 -4.66
C SER A 234 11.43 -17.31 -5.82
N GLN A 235 11.50 -17.95 -6.99
CA GLN A 235 10.73 -17.50 -8.16
C GLN A 235 9.23 -17.47 -7.89
N ASP A 236 8.69 -18.45 -7.15
CA ASP A 236 7.27 -18.50 -6.78
C ASP A 236 6.86 -17.27 -5.95
N ILE A 237 7.71 -16.85 -4.99
CA ILE A 237 7.45 -15.65 -4.17
C ILE A 237 7.54 -14.39 -5.03
N ILE A 238 8.51 -14.31 -5.96
CA ILE A 238 8.66 -13.20 -6.90
C ILE A 238 7.39 -13.08 -7.76
N ASP A 239 6.99 -14.16 -8.41
CA ASP A 239 5.83 -14.17 -9.32
C ASP A 239 4.53 -13.84 -8.56
N MET A 240 4.37 -14.39 -7.36
CA MET A 240 3.24 -14.09 -6.48
C MET A 240 3.20 -12.61 -6.11
N ALA A 241 4.32 -12.02 -5.71
CA ALA A 241 4.40 -10.61 -5.33
C ALA A 241 4.13 -9.68 -6.52
N LEU A 242 4.65 -9.98 -7.70
CA LEU A 242 4.41 -9.21 -8.92
C LEU A 242 2.94 -9.24 -9.33
N ARG A 243 2.33 -10.42 -9.33
CA ARG A 243 0.89 -10.59 -9.63
C ARG A 243 0.01 -9.90 -8.59
N ALA A 244 0.38 -9.96 -7.30
CA ALA A 244 -0.34 -9.30 -6.23
C ALA A 244 -0.32 -7.77 -6.35
N ALA A 245 0.83 -7.17 -6.67
CA ALA A 245 0.92 -5.73 -6.94
C ALA A 245 0.12 -5.33 -8.19
N ALA A 246 0.20 -6.13 -9.26
CA ALA A 246 -0.49 -5.88 -10.52
C ALA A 246 -2.02 -5.97 -10.38
N CYS A 247 -2.57 -6.94 -9.61
CA CYS A 247 -4.01 -7.12 -9.49
C CYS A 247 -4.72 -5.95 -8.77
N VAL A 248 -4.02 -5.22 -7.92
CA VAL A 248 -4.52 -3.99 -7.29
C VAL A 248 -4.17 -2.74 -8.09
N GLY A 249 -3.32 -2.86 -9.12
CA GLY A 249 -2.89 -1.74 -9.97
C GLY A 249 -1.82 -0.87 -9.32
N ALA A 250 -1.03 -1.39 -8.37
CA ALA A 250 -0.03 -0.61 -7.68
C ALA A 250 1.28 -0.49 -8.47
N ASP A 251 1.76 0.73 -8.66
CA ASP A 251 3.05 1.04 -9.31
C ASP A 251 4.23 0.67 -8.40
N TYR A 252 4.05 0.84 -7.08
CA TYR A 252 4.95 0.34 -6.07
C TYR A 252 4.16 -0.19 -4.87
N ALA A 253 4.61 -1.29 -4.29
CA ALA A 253 3.90 -1.94 -3.19
C ALA A 253 4.83 -2.74 -2.28
N GLY A 254 4.39 -2.94 -1.04
CA GLY A 254 4.91 -3.95 -0.14
C GLY A 254 3.93 -5.11 -0.06
N VAL A 255 4.33 -6.28 -0.52
CA VAL A 255 3.51 -7.50 -0.49
C VAL A 255 3.93 -8.37 0.67
N ASP A 256 2.99 -8.76 1.50
CA ASP A 256 3.18 -9.65 2.65
C ASP A 256 2.73 -11.07 2.29
N ILE A 257 3.65 -12.03 2.41
CA ILE A 257 3.43 -13.43 2.02
C ILE A 257 3.83 -14.34 3.18
N ILE A 258 2.96 -15.28 3.52
CA ILE A 258 3.25 -16.32 4.52
C ILE A 258 3.37 -17.69 3.85
N GLN A 259 4.02 -18.61 4.55
CA GLN A 259 4.07 -20.02 4.18
C GLN A 259 3.27 -20.84 5.18
N ALA A 260 2.29 -21.59 4.69
CA ALA A 260 1.52 -22.55 5.47
C ALA A 260 2.33 -23.83 5.75
N ARG A 261 1.85 -24.65 6.69
CA ARG A 261 2.52 -25.93 7.07
C ARG A 261 2.65 -26.91 5.92
N ASP A 262 1.73 -26.89 4.96
CA ASP A 262 1.75 -27.73 3.76
C ASP A 262 2.72 -27.22 2.68
N GLY A 263 3.47 -26.15 2.96
CA GLY A 263 4.45 -25.55 2.07
C GLY A 263 3.90 -24.49 1.12
N ARG A 264 2.59 -24.32 1.00
CA ARG A 264 1.97 -23.32 0.13
C ARG A 264 2.26 -21.90 0.63
N PHE A 265 2.49 -21.00 -0.31
CA PHE A 265 2.56 -19.57 -0.04
C PHE A 265 1.18 -18.91 -0.21
N LEU A 266 0.86 -17.96 0.68
CA LEU A 266 -0.38 -17.18 0.63
C LEU A 266 -0.07 -15.70 0.79
N VAL A 267 -0.71 -14.87 -0.03
CA VAL A 267 -0.63 -13.40 0.11
C VAL A 267 -1.55 -12.97 1.23
N LEU A 268 -1.01 -12.27 2.22
CA LEU A 268 -1.77 -11.71 3.35
C LEU A 268 -2.30 -10.32 3.06
N GLU A 269 -1.47 -9.49 2.41
CA GLU A 269 -1.73 -8.05 2.26
C GLU A 269 -0.89 -7.46 1.14
N VAL A 270 -1.42 -6.41 0.49
CA VAL A 270 -0.70 -5.55 -0.44
C VAL A 270 -0.81 -4.11 0.06
N ASN A 271 0.33 -3.48 0.32
CA ASN A 271 0.40 -2.11 0.83
C ASN A 271 0.84 -1.16 -0.28
N SER A 272 -0.02 -0.23 -0.70
CA SER A 272 0.27 0.77 -1.74
C SER A 272 1.18 1.92 -1.30
N MET A 273 1.32 2.15 -0.01
CA MET A 273 2.24 3.15 0.56
C MET A 273 3.14 2.50 1.62
N PRO A 274 3.94 1.49 1.23
CA PRO A 274 4.66 0.66 2.18
C PRO A 274 5.71 1.45 2.96
N ALA A 275 5.91 1.08 4.22
CA ALA A 275 7.10 1.46 4.96
C ALA A 275 8.25 0.52 4.58
N TRP A 276 9.42 1.08 4.21
CA TRP A 276 10.60 0.28 3.83
C TRP A 276 11.84 0.55 4.69
N ASN A 277 11.73 1.30 5.79
CA ASN A 277 12.87 1.55 6.68
C ASN A 277 13.50 0.25 7.19
N GLY A 278 12.68 -0.72 7.66
CA GLY A 278 13.17 -2.03 8.09
C GLY A 278 13.86 -2.80 6.98
N LEU A 279 13.30 -2.78 5.78
CA LEU A 279 13.87 -3.43 4.60
C LEU A 279 15.19 -2.76 4.17
N GLN A 280 15.28 -1.43 4.22
CA GLN A 280 16.50 -0.70 3.88
C GLN A 280 17.69 -1.05 4.79
N ARG A 281 17.44 -1.45 6.04
CA ARG A 281 18.51 -1.85 6.97
C ARG A 281 19.16 -3.19 6.62
N VAL A 282 18.45 -4.02 5.88
CA VAL A 282 18.90 -5.39 5.54
C VAL A 282 19.15 -5.60 4.04
N THR A 283 19.05 -4.54 3.23
CA THR A 283 19.39 -4.58 1.80
C THR A 283 20.44 -3.53 1.45
N LYS A 284 21.33 -3.87 0.51
CA LYS A 284 22.30 -2.92 -0.08
C LYS A 284 21.63 -2.02 -1.14
N MET A 285 20.49 -2.44 -1.71
CA MET A 285 19.74 -1.68 -2.68
C MET A 285 19.20 -0.40 -2.05
N ARG A 286 19.42 0.75 -2.71
CA ARG A 286 18.85 2.03 -2.27
C ARG A 286 17.43 2.17 -2.79
N ILE A 287 16.46 1.73 -1.99
CA ILE A 287 15.05 1.60 -2.38
C ILE A 287 14.50 2.94 -2.90
N SER A 288 14.71 4.04 -2.19
CA SER A 288 14.21 5.35 -2.61
C SER A 288 14.80 5.82 -3.94
N GLU A 289 16.08 5.53 -4.22
CA GLU A 289 16.70 5.90 -5.50
C GLU A 289 16.10 5.11 -6.66
N HIS A 290 15.78 3.83 -6.42
CA HIS A 290 15.13 2.98 -7.41
C HIS A 290 13.68 3.42 -7.70
N VAL A 291 12.92 3.68 -6.63
CA VAL A 291 11.53 4.14 -6.73
C VAL A 291 11.43 5.47 -7.46
N VAL A 292 12.28 6.45 -7.09
CA VAL A 292 12.30 7.77 -7.75
C VAL A 292 12.73 7.66 -9.20
N ALA A 293 13.69 6.78 -9.53
CA ALA A 293 14.08 6.56 -10.93
C ALA A 293 12.90 6.07 -11.76
N ALA A 294 12.27 4.99 -11.31
CA ALA A 294 11.16 4.37 -12.00
C ALA A 294 9.95 5.32 -12.14
N PHE A 295 9.65 6.08 -11.07
CA PHE A 295 8.60 7.10 -11.11
C PHE A 295 8.89 8.18 -12.16
N LEU A 296 10.10 8.72 -12.19
CA LEU A 296 10.49 9.76 -13.16
C LEU A 296 10.49 9.23 -14.60
N ASP A 297 10.92 8.00 -14.80
CA ASP A 297 10.84 7.35 -16.12
C ASP A 297 9.38 7.25 -16.60
N ALA A 298 8.44 6.92 -15.69
CA ALA A 298 7.02 6.88 -16.01
C ALA A 298 6.39 8.27 -16.22
N ALA A 299 6.75 9.27 -15.37
CA ALA A 299 6.17 10.60 -15.39
C ALA A 299 6.67 11.44 -16.58
N LEU A 300 7.90 11.19 -17.03
CA LEU A 300 8.58 11.99 -18.05
C LEU A 300 8.70 11.26 -19.42
N SER A 301 8.01 10.11 -19.55
CA SER A 301 8.02 9.32 -20.80
C SER A 301 7.31 10.09 -21.94
N PRO A 302 7.93 10.18 -23.15
CA PRO A 302 7.34 10.88 -24.30
C PRO A 302 6.00 10.32 -24.77
N ALA A 303 5.72 9.05 -24.55
CA ALA A 303 4.49 8.38 -24.99
C ALA A 303 3.19 8.96 -24.39
N ARG A 304 3.27 9.82 -23.37
CA ARG A 304 2.12 10.53 -22.78
C ARG A 304 2.02 12.00 -23.20
N ALA A 305 3.04 12.56 -23.85
CA ALA A 305 3.00 13.94 -24.38
C ALA A 305 2.01 14.05 -25.54
N GLU A 306 1.85 13.00 -26.34
CA GLU A 306 0.94 12.98 -27.50
C GLU A 306 -0.56 12.95 -27.13
N GLY A 307 -0.91 12.51 -25.91
CA GLY A 307 -2.30 12.55 -25.41
C GLY A 307 -2.73 13.89 -24.79
N ARG A 308 -1.80 14.84 -24.59
CA ARG A 308 -2.07 16.15 -24.01
C ARG A 308 -2.41 17.26 -25.00
N GLU A 309 -2.16 17.06 -26.29
CA GLU A 309 -2.43 18.05 -27.35
C GLU A 309 -3.84 17.92 -27.96
N GLY A 310 -4.64 16.94 -27.54
CA GLY A 310 -5.97 16.66 -28.06
C GLY A 310 -7.15 16.73 -27.06
N ALA A 311 -6.96 17.33 -25.87
CA ALA A 311 -8.04 17.44 -24.87
C ALA A 311 -8.28 18.88 -24.45
#